data_79aae31cbedfd8a7e19d27e5d4bacc70
#
_entry.id   79aae31cbedfd8a7e19d27e5d4bacc70
#
_cell.length_a   1.000
_cell.length_b   1.000
_cell.length_c   1.000
_cell.angle_alpha   90.00
_cell.angle_beta   90.00
_cell.angle_gamma   90.00
#
_symmetry.space_group_name_H-M   'P 1'
#
loop_
_entity.id
_entity.type
_entity.pdbx_description
1 polymer ?
#
loop_
_entity_poly.entity_id
_entity_poly.type
_entity_poly.pdbx_seq_one_letter_code
_entity_poly.pdbx_strand_id
1 'polypeptide(L)'
;GAHMYMGAFNSFFSRKLVRSLADLDFSQPVFGEEYINLMLSMGCHTVGDGLAKLYSFLCKYHRNEYVYKNELFNKILLGIHSPRTSTAFEEFAIASSIADFIVLNGSASVYEVKTDLDNFQRLEAQVIDYYSAFDRVTIVCGPKSIDALMNRYGDSPLGIR
;
A
#
# COMPACT_ATOMS: atom_id res chain seq x y z
N GLY A 1 -10.13 -16.99 -17.98
CA GLY A 1 -10.92 -15.84 -17.59
C GLY A 1 -10.30 -14.88 -16.58
N ALA A 2 -9.61 -15.32 -15.53
CA ALA A 2 -9.15 -14.42 -14.44
C ALA A 2 -8.05 -13.44 -14.85
N HIS A 3 -7.17 -13.82 -15.78
CA HIS A 3 -6.06 -12.96 -16.24
C HIS A 3 -6.51 -11.72 -17.04
N MET A 4 -7.65 -11.79 -17.71
CA MET A 4 -8.14 -10.70 -18.58
C MET A 4 -8.66 -9.50 -17.79
N TYR A 5 -9.10 -9.71 -16.55
CA TYR A 5 -9.64 -8.64 -15.70
C TYR A 5 -8.61 -8.01 -14.75
N MET A 6 -7.38 -8.52 -14.68
CA MET A 6 -6.36 -8.08 -13.73
C MET A 6 -5.94 -6.61 -13.91
N GLY A 7 -5.82 -6.13 -15.14
CA GLY A 7 -5.50 -4.72 -15.42
C GLY A 7 -6.61 -3.78 -14.94
N ALA A 8 -7.87 -4.18 -15.15
CA ALA A 8 -9.02 -3.45 -14.64
C ALA A 8 -9.03 -3.42 -13.10
N PHE A 9 -8.78 -4.55 -12.43
CA PHE A 9 -8.77 -4.64 -10.97
C PHE A 9 -7.76 -3.69 -10.31
N ASN A 10 -6.56 -3.57 -10.84
CA ASN A 10 -5.54 -2.67 -10.31
C ASN A 10 -5.91 -1.20 -10.49
N SER A 11 -6.66 -0.84 -11.53
CA SER A 11 -7.12 0.54 -11.75
C SER A 11 -8.24 0.96 -10.80
N PHE A 12 -9.00 0.00 -10.23
CA PHE A 12 -10.12 0.30 -9.33
C PHE A 12 -9.68 0.83 -7.97
N PHE A 13 -8.53 0.38 -7.43
CA PHE A 13 -8.01 0.87 -6.15
C PHE A 13 -6.96 1.96 -6.35
N SER A 14 -7.15 2.78 -7.38
CA SER A 14 -6.31 3.95 -7.61
C SER A 14 -6.83 5.16 -6.84
N ARG A 15 -5.94 6.12 -6.53
CA ARG A 15 -6.34 7.45 -6.02
C ARG A 15 -7.37 8.12 -6.91
N LYS A 16 -7.31 7.87 -8.22
CA LYS A 16 -8.24 8.40 -9.21
C LYS A 16 -9.67 7.91 -8.96
N LEU A 17 -9.86 6.63 -8.63
CA LEU A 17 -11.16 6.08 -8.27
C LEU A 17 -11.69 6.74 -6.99
N VAL A 18 -10.88 6.79 -5.93
CA VAL A 18 -11.29 7.38 -4.64
C VAL A 18 -11.69 8.85 -4.83
N ARG A 19 -10.93 9.61 -5.61
CA ARG A 19 -11.23 10.99 -5.93
C ARG A 19 -12.53 11.12 -6.73
N SER A 20 -12.70 10.31 -7.77
CA SER A 20 -13.92 10.32 -8.59
C SER A 20 -15.16 9.97 -7.77
N LEU A 21 -15.05 9.03 -6.82
CA LEU A 21 -16.13 8.71 -5.89
C LEU A 21 -16.44 9.89 -4.94
N ALA A 22 -15.41 10.53 -4.40
CA ALA A 22 -15.57 11.68 -3.52
C ALA A 22 -16.21 12.87 -4.24
N ASP A 23 -15.84 13.10 -5.50
CA ASP A 23 -16.36 14.19 -6.35
C ASP A 23 -17.68 13.81 -7.04
N LEU A 24 -18.19 12.58 -6.86
CA LEU A 24 -19.35 12.02 -7.58
C LEU A 24 -19.18 12.08 -9.10
N ASP A 25 -17.94 12.02 -9.60
CA ASP A 25 -17.62 12.05 -11.02
C ASP A 25 -17.58 10.63 -11.60
N PHE A 26 -18.72 10.19 -12.12
CA PHE A 26 -18.88 8.88 -12.76
C PHE A 26 -18.55 8.88 -14.26
N SER A 27 -18.10 10.00 -14.82
CA SER A 27 -17.68 10.10 -16.24
C SER A 27 -16.30 9.46 -16.51
N GLN A 28 -15.57 9.10 -15.45
CA GLN A 28 -14.23 8.56 -15.57
C GLN A 28 -14.23 7.16 -16.19
N PRO A 29 -13.23 6.82 -17.02
CA PRO A 29 -13.13 5.50 -17.68
C PRO A 29 -13.13 4.31 -16.70
N VAL A 30 -12.76 4.54 -15.44
CA VAL A 30 -12.79 3.52 -14.38
C VAL A 30 -14.21 2.98 -14.11
N PHE A 31 -15.25 3.73 -14.48
CA PHE A 31 -16.65 3.34 -14.39
C PHE A 31 -17.25 2.90 -15.75
N GLY A 32 -16.40 2.56 -16.71
CA GLY A 32 -16.84 2.14 -18.05
C GLY A 32 -17.61 0.80 -18.08
N GLU A 33 -18.03 0.40 -19.28
CA GLU A 33 -18.86 -0.81 -19.50
C GLU A 33 -18.27 -2.08 -18.88
N GLU A 34 -16.96 -2.26 -18.94
CA GLU A 34 -16.29 -3.44 -18.35
C GLU A 34 -16.54 -3.53 -16.85
N TYR A 35 -16.48 -2.40 -16.15
CA TYR A 35 -16.77 -2.34 -14.73
C TYR A 35 -18.23 -2.67 -14.42
N ILE A 36 -19.15 -2.02 -15.12
CA ILE A 36 -20.58 -2.24 -14.94
C ILE A 36 -20.93 -3.71 -15.19
N ASN A 37 -20.43 -4.29 -16.27
CA ASN A 37 -20.66 -5.69 -16.61
C ASN A 37 -20.07 -6.65 -15.56
N LEU A 38 -18.89 -6.36 -15.06
CA LEU A 38 -18.28 -7.13 -13.98
C LEU A 38 -19.13 -7.07 -12.70
N MET A 39 -19.58 -5.88 -12.33
CA MET A 39 -20.42 -5.65 -11.16
C MET A 39 -21.76 -6.39 -11.25
N LEU A 40 -22.41 -6.31 -12.40
CA LEU A 40 -23.67 -7.02 -12.67
C LEU A 40 -23.46 -8.54 -12.62
N SER A 41 -22.36 -9.05 -13.18
CA SER A 41 -22.04 -10.48 -13.16
C SER A 41 -21.79 -11.01 -11.74
N MET A 42 -21.36 -10.15 -10.82
CA MET A 42 -21.16 -10.47 -9.39
C MET A 42 -22.45 -10.26 -8.56
N GLY A 43 -23.57 -9.89 -9.18
CA GLY A 43 -24.83 -9.62 -8.49
C GLY A 43 -24.75 -8.41 -7.56
N CYS A 44 -24.00 -7.37 -7.96
CA CYS A 44 -23.88 -6.14 -7.19
C CYS A 44 -24.94 -5.15 -7.67
N HIS A 45 -25.59 -4.47 -6.73
CA HIS A 45 -26.64 -3.47 -7.02
C HIS A 45 -26.19 -2.05 -6.72
N THR A 46 -25.09 -1.89 -5.98
CA THR A 46 -24.48 -0.59 -5.65
C THR A 46 -23.00 -0.60 -5.94
N VAL A 47 -22.41 0.59 -6.14
CA VAL A 47 -20.96 0.75 -6.26
C VAL A 47 -20.24 0.25 -5.01
N GLY A 48 -20.81 0.52 -3.83
CA GLY A 48 -20.26 0.07 -2.55
C GLY A 48 -20.19 -1.46 -2.44
N ASP A 49 -21.28 -2.17 -2.83
CA ASP A 49 -21.28 -3.65 -2.83
C ASP A 49 -20.20 -4.21 -3.75
N GLY A 50 -20.03 -3.59 -4.91
CA GLY A 50 -19.03 -4.01 -5.85
C GLY A 50 -17.61 -3.79 -5.37
N LEU A 51 -17.33 -2.64 -4.82
CA LEU A 51 -16.03 -2.35 -4.24
C LEU A 51 -15.71 -3.31 -3.08
N ALA A 52 -16.68 -3.61 -2.22
CA ALA A 52 -16.51 -4.55 -1.12
C ALA A 52 -16.22 -5.98 -1.61
N LYS A 53 -16.96 -6.46 -2.62
CA LYS A 53 -16.72 -7.79 -3.23
C LYS A 53 -15.38 -7.83 -3.96
N LEU A 54 -15.03 -6.78 -4.68
CA LEU A 54 -13.76 -6.66 -5.39
C LEU A 54 -12.59 -6.66 -4.41
N TYR A 55 -12.68 -5.88 -3.33
CA TYR A 55 -11.68 -5.86 -2.27
C TYR A 55 -11.50 -7.24 -1.64
N SER A 56 -12.61 -7.91 -1.31
CA SER A 56 -12.58 -9.27 -0.76
C SER A 56 -11.94 -10.28 -1.72
N PHE A 57 -12.20 -10.14 -3.02
CA PHE A 57 -11.58 -10.97 -4.05
C PHE A 57 -10.07 -10.73 -4.14
N LEU A 58 -9.63 -9.46 -4.13
CA LEU A 58 -8.21 -9.11 -4.14
C LEU A 58 -7.48 -9.63 -2.91
N CYS A 59 -8.07 -9.48 -1.73
CA CYS A 59 -7.50 -10.03 -0.49
C CYS A 59 -7.33 -11.54 -0.55
N LYS A 60 -8.26 -12.26 -1.19
CA LYS A 60 -8.27 -13.72 -1.24
C LYS A 60 -7.36 -14.31 -2.32
N TYR A 61 -7.37 -13.71 -3.51
CA TYR A 61 -6.77 -14.32 -4.70
C TYR A 61 -5.61 -13.54 -5.28
N HIS A 62 -5.53 -12.25 -5.02
CA HIS A 62 -4.52 -11.35 -5.58
C HIS A 62 -4.08 -10.35 -4.52
N ARG A 63 -3.10 -10.74 -3.71
CA ARG A 63 -2.40 -9.79 -2.84
C ARG A 63 -1.54 -8.87 -3.69
N ASN A 64 -2.18 -7.91 -4.36
CA ASN A 64 -1.46 -6.85 -5.02
C ASN A 64 -0.78 -5.93 -4.00
N GLU A 65 0.15 -5.14 -4.45
CA GLU A 65 0.92 -4.22 -3.61
C GLU A 65 0.02 -3.33 -2.74
N TYR A 66 -1.09 -2.81 -3.30
CA TYR A 66 -2.03 -1.96 -2.59
C TYR A 66 -2.70 -2.67 -1.40
N VAL A 67 -3.25 -3.87 -1.62
CA VAL A 67 -3.88 -4.65 -0.55
C VAL A 67 -2.87 -5.00 0.52
N TYR A 68 -1.67 -5.40 0.12
CA TYR A 68 -0.59 -5.75 1.05
C TYR A 68 -0.18 -4.54 1.91
N LYS A 69 0.05 -3.38 1.28
CA LYS A 69 0.38 -2.13 1.97
C LYS A 69 -0.71 -1.71 2.94
N ASN A 70 -1.98 -1.76 2.52
CA ASN A 70 -3.11 -1.35 3.35
C ASN A 70 -3.33 -2.27 4.56
N GLU A 71 -3.26 -3.59 4.38
CA GLU A 71 -3.32 -4.55 5.50
C GLU A 71 -2.17 -4.35 6.47
N LEU A 72 -0.98 -4.12 5.95
CA LEU A 72 0.22 -3.92 6.75
C LEU A 72 0.16 -2.60 7.52
N PHE A 73 -0.27 -1.53 6.87
CA PHE A 73 -0.50 -0.23 7.51
C PHE A 73 -1.46 -0.35 8.71
N ASN A 74 -2.59 -1.04 8.53
CA ASN A 74 -3.52 -1.29 9.62
C ASN A 74 -2.88 -2.11 10.75
N LYS A 75 -2.09 -3.12 10.44
CA LYS A 75 -1.38 -3.92 11.45
C LYS A 75 -0.32 -3.11 12.19
N ILE A 76 0.43 -2.25 11.51
CA ILE A 76 1.43 -1.37 12.13
C ILE A 76 0.73 -0.35 13.03
N LEU A 77 -0.30 0.32 12.54
CA LEU A 77 -1.05 1.30 13.33
C LEU A 77 -1.71 0.68 14.55
N LEU A 78 -2.38 -0.46 14.39
CA LEU A 78 -3.13 -1.10 15.47
C LEU A 78 -2.24 -1.96 16.38
N GLY A 79 -1.15 -2.52 15.86
CA GLY A 79 -0.29 -3.44 16.59
C GLY A 79 0.89 -2.77 17.29
N ILE A 80 1.45 -1.70 16.73
CA ILE A 80 2.67 -1.03 17.23
C ILE A 80 2.36 0.35 17.79
N HIS A 81 1.39 1.04 17.19
CA HIS A 81 0.99 2.39 17.55
C HIS A 81 -0.47 2.44 17.97
N SER A 82 -0.79 3.33 18.91
CA SER A 82 -2.18 3.57 19.29
C SER A 82 -2.83 4.57 18.31
N PRO A 83 -3.96 4.24 17.70
CA PRO A 83 -4.68 5.18 16.82
C PRO A 83 -5.12 6.46 17.53
N ARG A 84 -5.20 6.43 18.87
CA ARG A 84 -5.58 7.61 19.68
C ARG A 84 -4.43 8.60 19.88
N THR A 85 -3.19 8.14 19.74
CA THR A 85 -1.99 8.94 20.03
C THR A 85 -1.06 9.06 18.83
N SER A 86 -1.44 8.50 17.70
CA SER A 86 -0.61 8.47 16.48
C SER A 86 -1.32 9.14 15.33
N THR A 87 -0.55 9.88 14.53
CA THR A 87 -0.98 10.37 13.21
C THR A 87 -0.13 9.69 12.16
N ALA A 88 -0.76 9.24 11.09
CA ALA A 88 -0.06 8.59 10.00
C ALA A 88 -0.31 9.31 8.67
N PHE A 89 0.72 9.29 7.83
CA PHE A 89 0.71 9.83 6.48
C PHE A 89 1.15 8.73 5.51
N GLU A 90 0.44 8.61 4.40
CA GLU A 90 0.80 7.70 3.31
C GLU A 90 1.48 8.47 2.19
N GLU A 91 2.41 7.80 1.50
CA GLU A 91 3.08 8.31 0.30
C GLU A 91 3.66 9.73 0.49
N PHE A 92 4.46 9.88 1.53
CA PHE A 92 5.06 11.16 1.89
C PHE A 92 6.40 11.36 1.18
N ALA A 93 6.55 12.49 0.48
CA ALA A 93 7.78 12.83 -0.22
C ALA A 93 8.88 13.28 0.77
N ILE A 94 10.06 12.64 0.68
CA ILE A 94 11.26 12.95 1.45
C ILE A 94 12.44 13.01 0.48
N ALA A 95 13.02 14.18 0.29
CA ALA A 95 14.05 14.43 -0.72
C ALA A 95 13.61 13.94 -2.12
N SER A 96 14.29 12.96 -2.70
CA SER A 96 13.95 12.38 -4.01
C SER A 96 13.11 11.11 -3.92
N SER A 97 12.81 10.64 -2.73
CA SER A 97 12.06 9.41 -2.47
C SER A 97 10.66 9.69 -1.94
N ILE A 98 9.78 8.69 -2.02
CA ILE A 98 8.44 8.71 -1.45
C ILE A 98 8.34 7.56 -0.47
N ALA A 99 8.14 7.87 0.81
CA ALA A 99 7.94 6.87 1.85
C ALA A 99 6.52 6.31 1.80
N ASP A 100 6.37 5.01 1.96
CA ASP A 100 5.04 4.38 1.97
C ASP A 100 4.20 4.89 3.15
N PHE A 101 4.81 4.95 4.36
CA PHE A 101 4.13 5.43 5.55
C PHE A 101 5.07 6.21 6.46
N ILE A 102 4.54 7.28 7.07
CA ILE A 102 5.15 7.95 8.20
C ILE A 102 4.17 7.89 9.37
N VAL A 103 4.67 7.51 10.53
CA VAL A 103 3.89 7.48 11.76
C VAL A 103 4.51 8.43 12.78
N LEU A 104 3.69 9.36 13.29
CA LEU A 104 4.04 10.30 14.36
C LEU A 104 3.37 9.82 15.65
N ASN A 105 4.18 9.45 16.64
CA ASN A 105 3.72 9.06 17.97
C ASN A 105 4.79 9.43 19.01
N GLY A 106 4.86 10.70 19.40
CA GLY A 106 5.94 11.22 20.24
C GLY A 106 7.33 11.17 19.59
N SER A 107 7.47 10.41 18.53
CA SER A 107 8.61 10.32 17.61
C SER A 107 8.11 10.13 16.19
N ALA A 108 8.95 10.43 15.21
CA ALA A 108 8.63 10.22 13.80
C ALA A 108 9.34 8.96 13.28
N SER A 109 8.56 8.07 12.65
CA SER A 109 9.06 6.80 12.10
C SER A 109 8.62 6.64 10.66
N VAL A 110 9.56 6.31 9.79
CA VAL A 110 9.31 5.95 8.39
C VAL A 110 9.19 4.45 8.27
N TYR A 111 8.20 4.00 7.52
CA TYR A 111 8.00 2.61 7.14
C TYR A 111 8.00 2.50 5.61
N GLU A 112 8.87 1.68 5.09
CA GLU A 112 8.95 1.32 3.68
C GLU A 112 8.58 -0.15 3.51
N VAL A 113 7.68 -0.45 2.62
CA VAL A 113 7.17 -1.80 2.39
C VAL A 113 7.83 -2.39 1.15
N LYS A 114 8.40 -3.58 1.28
CA LYS A 114 8.96 -4.34 0.18
C LYS A 114 8.26 -5.69 0.07
N THR A 115 7.61 -5.91 -1.05
CA THR A 115 7.01 -7.20 -1.38
C THR A 115 8.07 -8.17 -1.93
N ASP A 116 7.73 -9.45 -2.03
CA ASP A 116 8.62 -10.45 -2.64
C ASP A 116 8.88 -10.21 -4.15
N LEU A 117 8.14 -9.29 -4.78
CA LEU A 117 8.27 -8.92 -6.19
C LEU A 117 9.16 -7.68 -6.39
N ASP A 118 9.46 -6.95 -5.31
CA ASP A 118 10.27 -5.74 -5.38
C ASP A 118 11.75 -6.06 -5.52
N ASN A 119 12.44 -5.28 -6.34
CA ASN A 119 13.89 -5.27 -6.31
C ASN A 119 14.41 -4.22 -5.30
N PHE A 120 15.58 -4.49 -4.73
CA PHE A 120 16.20 -3.61 -3.74
C PHE A 120 17.14 -2.55 -4.32
N GLN A 121 17.11 -2.31 -5.64
CA GLN A 121 18.03 -1.40 -6.32
C GLN A 121 17.93 0.04 -5.82
N ARG A 122 16.70 0.48 -5.49
CA ARG A 122 16.43 1.83 -4.99
C ARG A 122 16.49 1.95 -3.48
N LEU A 123 16.55 0.83 -2.76
CA LEU A 123 16.40 0.82 -1.31
C LEU A 123 17.47 1.65 -0.61
N GLU A 124 18.71 1.58 -1.05
CA GLU A 124 19.81 2.32 -0.44
C GLU A 124 19.60 3.85 -0.55
N ALA A 125 19.22 4.32 -1.75
CA ALA A 125 18.90 5.74 -1.94
C ALA A 125 17.69 6.17 -1.10
N GLN A 126 16.64 5.34 -1.05
CA GLN A 126 15.47 5.59 -0.22
C GLN A 126 15.85 5.71 1.27
N VAL A 127 16.65 4.78 1.79
CA VAL A 127 17.11 4.79 3.19
C VAL A 127 17.92 6.04 3.51
N ILE A 128 18.81 6.46 2.61
CA ILE A 128 19.59 7.70 2.75
C ILE A 128 18.65 8.91 2.82
N ASP A 129 17.71 9.01 1.87
CA ASP A 129 16.73 10.09 1.83
C ASP A 129 15.92 10.13 3.14
N TYR A 130 15.45 8.98 3.62
CA TYR A 130 14.63 8.90 4.83
C TYR A 130 15.41 9.32 6.08
N TYR A 131 16.67 8.87 6.25
CA TYR A 131 17.51 9.29 7.36
C TYR A 131 17.95 10.75 7.31
N SER A 132 17.82 11.42 6.16
CA SER A 132 18.05 12.87 6.08
C SER A 132 17.03 13.69 6.88
N ALA A 133 15.85 13.13 7.15
CA ALA A 133 14.74 13.83 7.80
C ALA A 133 14.16 13.11 9.03
N PHE A 134 14.46 11.82 9.22
CA PHE A 134 13.87 11.00 10.27
C PHE A 134 14.91 10.13 10.97
N ASP A 135 14.79 9.97 12.28
CA ASP A 135 15.71 9.16 13.10
C ASP A 135 15.38 7.66 13.06
N ARG A 136 14.17 7.31 12.65
CA ARG A 136 13.69 5.92 12.66
C ARG A 136 13.17 5.53 11.30
N VAL A 137 13.82 4.57 10.68
CA VAL A 137 13.44 3.98 9.40
C VAL A 137 13.30 2.48 9.57
N THR A 138 12.20 1.92 9.11
CA THR A 138 11.91 0.49 9.17
C THR A 138 11.49 -0.02 7.80
N ILE A 139 12.18 -1.05 7.33
CA ILE A 139 11.75 -1.81 6.15
C ILE A 139 10.85 -2.96 6.60
N VAL A 140 9.68 -3.03 6.03
CA VAL A 140 8.74 -4.14 6.25
C VAL A 140 8.71 -4.99 5.01
N CYS A 141 9.06 -6.27 5.15
CA CYS A 141 9.23 -7.16 4.01
C CYS A 141 8.65 -8.55 4.27
N GLY A 142 8.48 -9.30 3.19
CA GLY A 142 8.11 -10.72 3.27
C GLY A 142 9.25 -11.58 3.85
N PRO A 143 8.92 -12.77 4.39
CA PRO A 143 9.91 -13.67 5.02
C PRO A 143 11.10 -14.02 4.13
N LYS A 144 10.89 -14.10 2.83
CA LYS A 144 11.95 -14.45 1.85
C LYS A 144 13.04 -13.38 1.74
N SER A 145 12.70 -12.13 2.05
CA SER A 145 13.61 -10.99 1.92
C SER A 145 14.35 -10.64 3.21
N ILE A 146 13.91 -11.19 4.35
CA ILE A 146 14.47 -10.87 5.67
C ILE A 146 15.96 -11.19 5.73
N ASP A 147 16.36 -12.41 5.35
CA ASP A 147 17.77 -12.84 5.45
C ASP A 147 18.68 -11.97 4.56
N ALA A 148 18.25 -11.66 3.35
CA ALA A 148 19.01 -10.80 2.44
C ALA A 148 19.16 -9.37 2.99
N LEU A 149 18.11 -8.82 3.57
CA LEU A 149 18.15 -7.50 4.20
C LEU A 149 18.96 -7.47 5.47
N MET A 150 18.85 -8.49 6.31
CA MET A 150 19.65 -8.62 7.52
C MET A 150 21.15 -8.78 7.22
N ASN A 151 21.51 -9.55 6.20
CA ASN A 151 22.89 -9.67 5.75
C ASN A 151 23.47 -8.34 5.24
N ARG A 152 22.62 -7.49 4.62
CA ARG A 152 23.09 -6.22 4.07
C ARG A 152 23.06 -5.07 5.06
N TYR A 153 22.08 -5.04 5.97
CA TYR A 153 21.79 -3.90 6.83
C TYR A 153 21.74 -4.24 8.33
N GLY A 154 22.02 -5.48 8.72
CA GLY A 154 21.87 -5.93 10.11
C GLY A 154 22.73 -5.17 11.12
N ASP A 155 23.87 -4.61 10.66
CA ASP A 155 24.76 -3.78 11.49
C ASP A 155 24.40 -2.28 11.43
N SER A 156 23.34 -1.91 10.73
CA SER A 156 22.86 -0.53 10.61
C SER A 156 21.72 -0.25 11.59
N PRO A 157 21.37 1.03 11.86
CA PRO A 157 20.21 1.38 12.69
C PRO A 157 18.85 1.12 12.00
N LEU A 158 18.86 0.57 10.78
CA LEU A 158 17.68 0.27 10.01
C LEU A 158 16.86 -0.86 10.66
N GLY A 159 15.58 -0.58 10.96
CA GLY A 159 14.66 -1.61 11.41
C GLY A 159 14.29 -2.53 10.23
N ILE A 160 14.28 -3.86 10.46
CA ILE A 160 13.81 -4.86 9.48
C ILE A 160 12.77 -5.72 10.18
N ARG A 161 11.59 -5.87 9.54
CA ARG A 161 10.46 -6.62 10.09
C ARG A 161 9.72 -7.40 9.03
#